data_d0de556b30ee99f3d18093f3fe2d80e8
#
_entry.id   d0de556b30ee99f3d18093f3fe2d80e8
#
_cell.length_a   1.000
_cell.length_b   1.000
_cell.length_c   1.000
_cell.angle_alpha   90.00
_cell.angle_beta   90.00
_cell.angle_gamma   90.00
#
_symmetry.space_group_name_H-M   'P 1'
#
loop_
_entity.id
_entity.type
_entity.pdbx_description
1 polymer ?
#
loop_
_entity_poly.entity_id
_entity_poly.type
_entity_poly.pdbx_seq_one_letter_code
_entity_poly.pdbx_strand_id
1 'polypeptide(L)'
;DGGMRDGVSLLDQCASAANGPVTLESVYASLGLAGEKRTAELMQAIAEQDTAKALTIFSALYSAGKDVSALLGEMCALCRDLLVLRTAPKSGLSMLSGIATEQQALALQSVFSPGELMRVLTETQKTRVSFGKNTDVRVAAELLLMQLCEPSLRLDAQALDARISRVEEQLASGVLVKSAPKASGGDAFDDDRPPFPDDADDPERGSAPPAQTQEQSSAAPQAE
;
A
#
# COMPACT_ATOMS: atom_id res chain seq x y z
N ASP A 1 6.21 -19.29 27.00
CA ASP A 1 7.07 -20.43 27.35
C ASP A 1 6.36 -21.54 28.10
N GLY A 2 5.00 -21.61 28.11
CA GLY A 2 4.22 -22.75 28.58
C GLY A 2 4.11 -22.91 30.10
N GLY A 3 4.46 -21.89 30.86
CA GLY A 3 4.36 -21.89 32.30
C GLY A 3 2.91 -21.89 32.80
N MET A 4 2.54 -22.79 33.72
CA MET A 4 1.19 -22.84 34.30
C MET A 4 0.85 -21.50 35.00
N ARG A 5 1.81 -20.84 35.64
CA ARG A 5 1.63 -19.52 36.27
C ARG A 5 1.24 -18.45 35.25
N ASP A 6 1.89 -18.44 34.09
CA ASP A 6 1.61 -17.49 33.01
C ASP A 6 0.21 -17.74 32.44
N GLY A 7 -0.19 -18.99 32.26
CA GLY A 7 -1.53 -19.38 31.83
C GLY A 7 -2.62 -18.90 32.79
N VAL A 8 -2.42 -19.06 34.11
CA VAL A 8 -3.36 -18.59 35.13
C VAL A 8 -3.45 -17.06 35.15
N SER A 9 -2.31 -16.37 35.03
CA SER A 9 -2.27 -14.90 34.98
C SER A 9 -2.99 -14.37 33.74
N LEU A 10 -2.83 -14.99 32.58
CA LEU A 10 -3.54 -14.64 31.35
C LEU A 10 -5.05 -14.90 31.49
N LEU A 11 -5.45 -16.01 32.13
CA LEU A 11 -6.87 -16.30 32.38
C LEU A 11 -7.50 -15.27 33.32
N ASP A 12 -6.79 -14.86 34.37
CA ASP A 12 -7.23 -13.83 35.31
C ASP A 12 -7.40 -12.46 34.59
N GLN A 13 -6.47 -12.12 33.71
CA GLN A 13 -6.56 -10.93 32.85
C GLN A 13 -7.78 -11.00 31.93
N CYS A 14 -8.03 -12.13 31.28
CA CYS A 14 -9.20 -12.34 30.44
C CYS A 14 -10.51 -12.25 31.24
N ALA A 15 -10.54 -12.84 32.44
CA ALA A 15 -11.71 -12.78 33.31
C ALA A 15 -12.00 -11.37 33.80
N SER A 16 -10.96 -10.58 34.10
CA SER A 16 -11.09 -9.18 34.52
C SER A 16 -11.55 -8.26 33.40
N ALA A 17 -11.21 -8.55 32.16
CA ALA A 17 -11.59 -7.80 30.97
C ALA A 17 -12.99 -8.19 30.44
N ALA A 18 -13.50 -9.35 30.81
CA ALA A 18 -14.79 -9.86 30.34
C ALA A 18 -15.95 -9.26 31.15
N ASN A 19 -16.92 -8.64 30.49
CA ASN A 19 -18.18 -8.17 31.09
C ASN A 19 -19.22 -9.31 31.19
N GLY A 20 -18.78 -10.54 31.52
CA GLY A 20 -19.67 -11.72 31.57
C GLY A 20 -18.85 -13.02 31.58
N PRO A 21 -19.45 -14.15 31.17
CA PRO A 21 -18.71 -15.42 31.11
C PRO A 21 -17.54 -15.32 30.13
N VAL A 22 -16.40 -15.87 30.53
CA VAL A 22 -15.20 -15.93 29.67
C VAL A 22 -15.49 -16.86 28.50
N THR A 23 -15.65 -16.30 27.32
CA THR A 23 -15.82 -17.04 26.06
C THR A 23 -14.49 -17.10 25.29
N LEU A 24 -14.39 -18.01 24.34
CA LEU A 24 -13.21 -18.08 23.47
C LEU A 24 -12.93 -16.75 22.75
N GLU A 25 -14.01 -16.04 22.35
CA GLU A 25 -13.93 -14.74 21.69
C GLU A 25 -13.39 -13.66 22.62
N SER A 26 -13.84 -13.66 23.91
CA SER A 26 -13.33 -12.71 24.91
C SER A 26 -11.87 -12.95 25.24
N VAL A 27 -11.43 -14.20 25.24
CA VAL A 27 -10.02 -14.58 25.40
C VAL A 27 -9.19 -14.08 24.21
N TYR A 28 -9.63 -14.34 22.98
CA TYR A 28 -8.94 -13.84 21.78
C TYR A 28 -8.87 -12.32 21.76
N ALA A 29 -9.97 -11.63 22.15
CA ALA A 29 -9.99 -10.17 22.22
C ALA A 29 -9.01 -9.64 23.27
N SER A 30 -8.99 -10.22 24.48
CA SER A 30 -8.12 -9.81 25.59
C SER A 30 -6.65 -10.07 25.34
N LEU A 31 -6.32 -11.13 24.61
CA LEU A 31 -4.94 -11.50 24.26
C LEU A 31 -4.47 -10.85 22.94
N GLY A 32 -5.30 -10.06 22.28
CA GLY A 32 -4.99 -9.49 20.98
C GLY A 32 -5.01 -10.49 19.82
N LEU A 33 -5.41 -11.74 20.07
CA LEU A 33 -5.46 -12.82 19.09
C LEU A 33 -6.68 -12.70 18.14
N ALA A 34 -7.66 -11.87 18.49
CA ALA A 34 -8.79 -11.56 17.59
C ALA A 34 -8.33 -10.91 16.26
N GLY A 35 -7.12 -10.34 16.24
CA GLY A 35 -6.51 -9.78 15.05
C GLY A 35 -6.01 -10.81 14.04
N GLU A 36 -5.67 -12.05 14.49
CA GLU A 36 -5.07 -13.07 13.61
C GLU A 36 -6.04 -13.54 12.52
N LYS A 37 -7.30 -13.79 12.86
CA LYS A 37 -8.33 -14.14 11.88
C LYS A 37 -8.57 -13.02 10.85
N ARG A 38 -8.47 -11.76 11.30
CA ARG A 38 -8.68 -10.60 10.43
C ARG A 38 -7.52 -10.33 9.48
N THR A 39 -6.29 -10.75 9.81
CA THR A 39 -5.16 -10.69 8.88
C THR A 39 -5.37 -11.62 7.69
N ALA A 40 -5.93 -12.82 7.93
CA ALA A 40 -6.31 -13.73 6.84
C ALA A 40 -7.45 -13.15 5.97
N GLU A 41 -8.45 -12.49 6.59
CA GLU A 41 -9.53 -11.79 5.86
C GLU A 41 -9.00 -10.61 5.03
N LEU A 42 -8.02 -9.86 5.57
CA LEU A 42 -7.34 -8.79 4.84
C LEU A 42 -6.59 -9.34 3.62
N MET A 43 -5.86 -10.44 3.78
CA MET A 43 -5.19 -11.11 2.67
C MET A 43 -6.18 -11.64 1.63
N GLN A 44 -7.34 -12.13 2.05
CA GLN A 44 -8.40 -12.54 1.13
C GLN A 44 -8.94 -11.34 0.32
N ALA A 45 -9.18 -10.20 0.95
CA ALA A 45 -9.61 -8.98 0.25
C ALA A 45 -8.57 -8.50 -0.77
N ILE A 46 -7.26 -8.63 -0.46
CA ILE A 46 -6.18 -8.33 -1.41
C ILE A 46 -6.21 -9.29 -2.60
N ALA A 47 -6.44 -10.59 -2.36
CA ALA A 47 -6.56 -11.58 -3.43
C ALA A 47 -7.75 -11.32 -4.34
N GLU A 48 -8.87 -10.87 -3.77
CA GLU A 48 -10.08 -10.48 -4.48
C GLU A 48 -9.95 -9.10 -5.18
N GLN A 49 -8.86 -8.38 -4.95
CA GLN A 49 -8.63 -7.01 -5.43
C GLN A 49 -9.72 -6.03 -4.96
N ASP A 50 -10.33 -6.30 -3.81
CA ASP A 50 -11.37 -5.46 -3.21
C ASP A 50 -10.72 -4.44 -2.25
N THR A 51 -10.35 -3.28 -2.81
CA THR A 51 -9.73 -2.18 -2.08
C THR A 51 -10.64 -1.65 -0.96
N ALA A 52 -11.95 -1.57 -1.20
CA ALA A 52 -12.89 -1.04 -0.22
C ALA A 52 -12.99 -1.95 1.01
N LYS A 53 -13.07 -3.27 0.77
CA LYS A 53 -13.08 -4.30 1.83
C LYS A 53 -11.75 -4.30 2.60
N ALA A 54 -10.62 -4.25 1.89
CA ALA A 54 -9.29 -4.21 2.52
C ALA A 54 -9.12 -3.00 3.45
N LEU A 55 -9.48 -1.80 2.99
CA LEU A 55 -9.41 -0.58 3.79
C LEU A 55 -10.40 -0.59 4.97
N THR A 56 -11.58 -1.17 4.81
CA THR A 56 -12.56 -1.32 5.89
C THR A 56 -12.03 -2.24 6.99
N ILE A 57 -11.46 -3.39 6.63
CA ILE A 57 -10.85 -4.33 7.59
C ILE A 57 -9.68 -3.65 8.30
N PHE A 58 -8.80 -2.98 7.55
CA PHE A 58 -7.67 -2.25 8.12
C PHE A 58 -8.11 -1.16 9.10
N SER A 59 -9.09 -0.33 8.71
CA SER A 59 -9.61 0.73 9.57
C SER A 59 -10.22 0.18 10.87
N ALA A 60 -10.92 -0.95 10.81
CA ALA A 60 -11.47 -1.61 11.98
C ALA A 60 -10.36 -2.15 12.91
N LEU A 61 -9.29 -2.74 12.36
CA LEU A 61 -8.11 -3.18 13.12
C LEU A 61 -7.39 -2.01 13.77
N TYR A 62 -7.16 -0.94 13.02
CA TYR A 62 -6.51 0.27 13.52
C TYR A 62 -7.31 0.92 14.66
N SER A 63 -8.64 1.04 14.50
CA SER A 63 -9.54 1.59 15.52
C SER A 63 -9.62 0.71 16.78
N ALA A 64 -9.39 -0.60 16.65
CA ALA A 64 -9.27 -1.53 17.77
C ALA A 64 -7.89 -1.47 18.46
N GLY A 65 -7.00 -0.57 18.04
CA GLY A 65 -5.68 -0.38 18.63
C GLY A 65 -4.60 -1.37 18.16
N LYS A 66 -4.83 -2.09 17.05
CA LYS A 66 -3.81 -2.98 16.48
C LYS A 66 -2.63 -2.17 15.97
N ASP A 67 -1.43 -2.54 16.39
CA ASP A 67 -0.20 -1.95 15.88
C ASP A 67 -0.01 -2.24 14.38
N VAL A 68 0.21 -1.19 13.60
CA VAL A 68 0.32 -1.30 12.13
C VAL A 68 1.55 -2.11 11.72
N SER A 69 2.69 -1.92 12.41
CA SER A 69 3.92 -2.66 12.09
C SER A 69 3.77 -4.15 12.41
N ALA A 70 3.06 -4.48 13.51
CA ALA A 70 2.73 -5.86 13.86
C ALA A 70 1.80 -6.49 12.81
N LEU A 71 0.74 -5.78 12.39
CA LEU A 71 -0.18 -6.25 11.34
C LEU A 71 0.55 -6.55 10.03
N LEU A 72 1.41 -5.63 9.56
CA LEU A 72 2.22 -5.86 8.37
C LEU A 72 3.23 -7.02 8.57
N GLY A 73 3.70 -7.21 9.80
CA GLY A 73 4.52 -8.39 10.17
C GLY A 73 3.76 -9.70 10.02
N GLU A 74 2.51 -9.73 10.47
CA GLU A 74 1.63 -10.89 10.31
C GLU A 74 1.33 -11.19 8.83
N MET A 75 1.10 -10.16 8.01
CA MET A 75 0.94 -10.32 6.57
C MET A 75 2.18 -10.96 5.92
N CYS A 76 3.39 -10.50 6.30
CA CYS A 76 4.64 -11.11 5.82
C CYS A 76 4.77 -12.58 6.24
N ALA A 77 4.47 -12.89 7.50
CA ALA A 77 4.56 -14.25 8.01
C ALA A 77 3.52 -15.16 7.32
N LEU A 78 2.31 -14.67 7.09
CA LEU A 78 1.28 -15.41 6.35
C LEU A 78 1.71 -15.66 4.89
N CYS A 79 2.25 -14.66 4.18
CA CYS A 79 2.79 -14.86 2.83
C CYS A 79 3.89 -15.94 2.80
N ARG A 80 4.79 -15.93 3.79
CA ARG A 80 5.83 -16.95 3.96
C ARG A 80 5.19 -18.34 4.16
N ASP A 81 4.19 -18.44 5.01
CA ASP A 81 3.50 -19.70 5.27
C ASP A 81 2.86 -20.27 4.01
N LEU A 82 2.18 -19.43 3.22
CA LEU A 82 1.57 -19.83 1.95
C LEU A 82 2.62 -20.29 0.92
N LEU A 83 3.79 -19.64 0.87
CA LEU A 83 4.91 -20.06 0.03
C LEU A 83 5.50 -21.40 0.51
N VAL A 84 5.63 -21.59 1.83
CA VAL A 84 6.11 -22.87 2.41
C VAL A 84 5.16 -24.02 2.10
N LEU A 85 3.86 -23.82 2.26
CA LEU A 85 2.85 -24.83 1.89
C LEU A 85 2.94 -25.23 0.41
N ARG A 86 3.27 -24.27 -0.46
CA ARG A 86 3.38 -24.51 -1.90
C ARG A 86 4.66 -25.27 -2.28
N THR A 87 5.75 -24.94 -1.61
CA THR A 87 7.07 -25.56 -1.90
C THR A 87 7.28 -26.87 -1.17
N ALA A 88 6.67 -27.04 -0.01
CA ALA A 88 6.83 -28.21 0.85
C ALA A 88 5.47 -28.73 1.37
N PRO A 89 4.56 -29.22 0.53
CA PRO A 89 3.18 -29.55 0.91
C PRO A 89 3.06 -30.63 1.99
N LYS A 90 4.05 -31.54 2.09
CA LYS A 90 4.01 -32.63 3.10
C LYS A 90 4.42 -32.18 4.51
N SER A 91 5.34 -31.22 4.63
CA SER A 91 5.89 -30.74 5.90
C SER A 91 5.50 -29.29 6.22
N GLY A 92 4.94 -28.58 5.28
CA GLY A 92 4.59 -27.15 5.41
C GLY A 92 3.57 -26.88 6.49
N LEU A 93 2.59 -27.79 6.70
CA LEU A 93 1.57 -27.64 7.73
C LEU A 93 2.15 -27.53 9.15
N SER A 94 3.21 -28.25 9.45
CA SER A 94 3.88 -28.18 10.76
C SER A 94 4.76 -26.94 10.95
N MET A 95 4.97 -26.15 9.87
CA MET A 95 5.83 -24.97 9.85
C MET A 95 5.03 -23.65 9.82
N LEU A 96 3.70 -23.70 9.91
CA LEU A 96 2.84 -22.53 9.92
C LEU A 96 3.08 -21.68 11.18
N SER A 97 3.03 -20.38 11.02
CA SER A 97 3.17 -19.40 12.11
C SER A 97 1.96 -19.35 13.06
N GLY A 98 0.83 -19.92 12.66
CA GLY A 98 -0.42 -19.88 13.42
C GLY A 98 -1.29 -18.65 13.20
N ILE A 99 -0.88 -17.73 12.31
CA ILE A 99 -1.64 -16.50 11.97
C ILE A 99 -2.96 -16.81 11.28
N ALA A 100 -3.00 -17.88 10.49
CA ALA A 100 -4.21 -18.40 9.88
C ALA A 100 -4.43 -19.85 10.30
N THR A 101 -5.70 -20.25 10.35
CA THR A 101 -6.01 -21.67 10.49
C THR A 101 -5.54 -22.44 9.25
N GLU A 102 -5.30 -23.75 9.42
CA GLU A 102 -4.89 -24.61 8.31
C GLU A 102 -5.82 -24.50 7.10
N GLN A 103 -7.14 -24.46 7.37
CA GLN A 103 -8.17 -24.32 6.35
C GLN A 103 -8.09 -22.96 5.62
N GLN A 104 -7.88 -21.87 6.35
CA GLN A 104 -7.71 -20.53 5.77
C GLN A 104 -6.43 -20.44 4.94
N ALA A 105 -5.34 -21.02 5.43
CA ALA A 105 -4.07 -21.03 4.72
C ALA A 105 -4.17 -21.80 3.39
N LEU A 106 -4.83 -22.97 3.38
CA LEU A 106 -5.06 -23.74 2.16
C LEU A 106 -5.99 -23.00 1.18
N ALA A 107 -7.03 -22.33 1.68
CA ALA A 107 -7.92 -21.51 0.85
C ALA A 107 -7.14 -20.34 0.19
N LEU A 108 -6.37 -19.58 0.97
CA LEU A 108 -5.55 -18.47 0.46
C LEU A 108 -4.47 -18.94 -0.52
N GLN A 109 -3.86 -20.09 -0.26
CA GLN A 109 -2.86 -20.69 -1.15
C GLN A 109 -3.44 -20.96 -2.56
N SER A 110 -4.72 -21.34 -2.65
CA SER A 110 -5.38 -21.62 -3.93
C SER A 110 -5.63 -20.37 -4.77
N VAL A 111 -5.81 -19.23 -4.12
CA VAL A 111 -6.17 -17.96 -4.76
C VAL A 111 -4.93 -17.17 -5.21
N PHE A 112 -3.86 -17.18 -4.41
CA PHE A 112 -2.64 -16.46 -4.74
C PHE A 112 -1.68 -17.26 -5.63
N SER A 113 -1.14 -16.63 -6.65
CA SER A 113 0.05 -17.15 -7.36
C SER A 113 1.32 -16.94 -6.53
N PRO A 114 2.40 -17.73 -6.75
CA PRO A 114 3.69 -17.52 -6.07
C PRO A 114 4.27 -16.12 -6.32
N GLY A 115 4.11 -15.59 -7.54
CA GLY A 115 4.57 -14.24 -7.89
C GLY A 115 3.83 -13.16 -7.11
N GLU A 116 2.52 -13.29 -6.93
CA GLU A 116 1.71 -12.37 -6.12
C GLU A 116 2.11 -12.43 -4.64
N LEU A 117 2.31 -13.62 -4.08
CA LEU A 117 2.79 -13.78 -2.71
C LEU A 117 4.15 -13.11 -2.50
N MET A 118 5.09 -13.31 -3.42
CA MET A 118 6.41 -12.66 -3.38
C MET A 118 6.28 -11.15 -3.48
N ARG A 119 5.39 -10.65 -4.33
CA ARG A 119 5.12 -9.21 -4.46
C ARG A 119 4.53 -8.64 -3.17
N VAL A 120 3.46 -9.25 -2.64
CA VAL A 120 2.84 -8.81 -1.39
C VAL A 120 3.88 -8.78 -0.26
N LEU A 121 4.69 -9.84 -0.13
CA LEU A 121 5.75 -9.93 0.86
C LEU A 121 6.77 -8.79 0.69
N THR A 122 7.27 -8.58 -0.53
CA THR A 122 8.30 -7.57 -0.80
C THR A 122 7.81 -6.16 -0.54
N GLU A 123 6.62 -5.79 -1.04
CA GLU A 123 6.07 -4.45 -0.85
C GLU A 123 5.71 -4.18 0.61
N THR A 124 5.17 -5.20 1.31
CA THR A 124 4.88 -5.09 2.75
C THR A 124 6.17 -4.89 3.56
N GLN A 125 7.25 -5.61 3.23
CA GLN A 125 8.55 -5.44 3.89
C GLN A 125 9.15 -4.07 3.61
N LYS A 126 9.12 -3.58 2.37
CA LYS A 126 9.58 -2.23 2.01
C LYS A 126 8.86 -1.16 2.82
N THR A 127 7.52 -1.26 2.91
CA THR A 127 6.71 -0.32 3.68
C THR A 127 7.06 -0.37 5.17
N ARG A 128 7.23 -1.56 5.76
CA ARG A 128 7.65 -1.68 7.17
C ARG A 128 9.02 -1.05 7.44
N VAL A 129 9.98 -1.23 6.55
CA VAL A 129 11.32 -0.63 6.68
C VAL A 129 11.27 0.89 6.54
N SER A 130 10.32 1.44 5.79
CA SER A 130 10.14 2.89 5.64
C SER A 130 9.56 3.57 6.88
N PHE A 131 9.05 2.82 7.87
CA PHE A 131 8.51 3.38 9.11
C PHE A 131 9.63 4.04 9.93
N GLY A 132 9.66 5.37 9.93
CA GLY A 132 10.59 6.20 10.69
C GLY A 132 9.86 7.14 11.64
N LYS A 133 10.62 7.97 12.38
CA LYS A 133 10.05 8.88 13.40
C LYS A 133 9.02 9.88 12.85
N ASN A 134 9.06 10.18 11.56
CA ASN A 134 8.20 11.18 10.91
C ASN A 134 7.22 10.57 9.90
N THR A 135 7.09 9.24 9.87
CA THR A 135 6.20 8.56 8.91
C THR A 135 4.81 8.40 9.52
N ASP A 136 3.78 8.83 8.82
CA ASP A 136 2.41 8.44 9.15
C ASP A 136 2.20 6.99 8.74
N VAL A 137 2.36 6.10 9.72
CA VAL A 137 2.28 4.64 9.51
C VAL A 137 0.91 4.19 9.02
N ARG A 138 -0.15 4.93 9.37
CA ARG A 138 -1.51 4.65 8.91
C ARG A 138 -1.62 4.92 7.41
N VAL A 139 -1.24 6.12 6.98
CA VAL A 139 -1.29 6.51 5.57
C VAL A 139 -0.41 5.60 4.72
N ALA A 140 0.80 5.26 5.21
CA ALA A 140 1.70 4.36 4.49
C ALA A 140 1.09 2.95 4.31
N ALA A 141 0.39 2.43 5.32
CA ALA A 141 -0.29 1.15 5.21
C ALA A 141 -1.53 1.20 4.30
N GLU A 142 -2.32 2.28 4.36
CA GLU A 142 -3.47 2.48 3.46
C GLU A 142 -3.02 2.54 2.00
N LEU A 143 -1.94 3.28 1.69
CA LEU A 143 -1.35 3.35 0.35
C LEU A 143 -0.82 1.98 -0.11
N LEU A 144 -0.16 1.23 0.78
CA LEU A 144 0.27 -0.13 0.48
C LEU A 144 -0.93 -1.00 0.09
N LEU A 145 -2.01 -1.00 0.87
CA LEU A 145 -3.20 -1.81 0.57
C LEU A 145 -3.84 -1.44 -0.76
N MET A 146 -3.93 -0.14 -1.07
CA MET A 146 -4.40 0.31 -2.39
C MET A 146 -3.52 -0.22 -3.52
N GLN A 147 -2.18 -0.14 -3.39
CA GLN A 147 -1.24 -0.66 -4.40
C GLN A 147 -1.30 -2.19 -4.54
N LEU A 148 -1.59 -2.90 -3.45
CA LEU A 148 -1.72 -4.36 -3.48
C LEU A 148 -3.01 -4.80 -4.17
N CYS A 149 -4.13 -4.10 -3.93
CA CYS A 149 -5.43 -4.42 -4.51
C CYS A 149 -5.59 -3.89 -5.94
N GLU A 150 -5.02 -2.71 -6.26
CA GLU A 150 -5.24 -2.03 -7.54
C GLU A 150 -4.00 -2.12 -8.45
N PRO A 151 -4.02 -2.97 -9.48
CA PRO A 151 -2.88 -3.12 -10.39
C PRO A 151 -2.48 -1.83 -11.13
N SER A 152 -3.43 -0.92 -11.35
CA SER A 152 -3.17 0.34 -12.06
C SER A 152 -2.32 1.32 -11.25
N LEU A 153 -2.31 1.19 -9.93
CA LEU A 153 -1.52 2.01 -9.01
C LEU A 153 -0.07 1.50 -8.83
N ARG A 154 0.29 0.41 -9.50
CA ARG A 154 1.65 -0.13 -9.43
C ARG A 154 2.60 0.79 -10.18
N LEU A 155 3.57 1.32 -9.46
CA LEU A 155 4.63 2.20 -10.00
C LEU A 155 5.94 1.44 -10.25
N ASP A 156 5.93 0.11 -10.14
CA ASP A 156 7.11 -0.71 -10.33
C ASP A 156 7.50 -0.84 -11.82
N ALA A 157 8.79 -0.98 -12.07
CA ALA A 157 9.32 -1.12 -13.42
C ALA A 157 8.71 -2.31 -14.17
N GLN A 158 8.39 -3.40 -13.47
CA GLN A 158 7.77 -4.59 -14.07
C GLN A 158 6.34 -4.32 -14.54
N ALA A 159 5.56 -3.51 -13.81
CA ALA A 159 4.22 -3.12 -14.23
C ALA A 159 4.26 -2.19 -15.44
N LEU A 160 5.25 -1.30 -15.51
CA LEU A 160 5.50 -0.47 -16.67
C LEU A 160 5.93 -1.32 -17.89
N ASP A 161 6.83 -2.27 -17.70
CA ASP A 161 7.31 -3.17 -18.74
C ASP A 161 6.17 -4.05 -19.29
N ALA A 162 5.33 -4.60 -18.41
CA ALA A 162 4.15 -5.35 -18.82
C ALA A 162 3.11 -4.49 -19.56
N ARG A 163 2.98 -3.21 -19.23
CA ARG A 163 2.12 -2.26 -19.95
C ARG A 163 2.70 -1.90 -21.31
N ILE A 164 4.01 -1.68 -21.39
CA ILE A 164 4.72 -1.43 -22.64
C ILE A 164 4.58 -2.64 -23.56
N SER A 165 4.88 -3.86 -23.09
CA SER A 165 4.74 -5.09 -23.86
C SER A 165 3.33 -5.29 -24.39
N ARG A 166 2.30 -4.99 -23.59
CA ARG A 166 0.90 -5.07 -24.03
C ARG A 166 0.56 -4.05 -25.11
N VAL A 167 1.08 -2.82 -24.99
CA VAL A 167 0.90 -1.79 -26.01
C VAL A 167 1.64 -2.15 -27.30
N GLU A 168 2.85 -2.69 -27.19
CA GLU A 168 3.64 -3.18 -28.32
C GLU A 168 2.93 -4.33 -29.04
N GLU A 169 2.35 -5.27 -28.29
CA GLU A 169 1.57 -6.38 -28.86
C GLU A 169 0.28 -5.90 -29.54
N GLN A 170 -0.40 -4.90 -28.98
CA GLN A 170 -1.56 -4.26 -29.60
C GLN A 170 -1.18 -3.51 -30.87
N LEU A 171 -0.04 -2.86 -30.91
CA LEU A 171 0.48 -2.20 -32.10
C LEU A 171 0.87 -3.23 -33.17
N ALA A 172 1.54 -4.30 -32.77
CA ALA A 172 1.97 -5.37 -33.68
C ALA A 172 0.77 -6.15 -34.27
N SER A 173 -0.30 -6.33 -33.49
CA SER A 173 -1.54 -6.97 -33.95
C SER A 173 -2.43 -6.05 -34.81
N GLY A 174 -2.06 -4.78 -35.00
CA GLY A 174 -2.81 -3.83 -35.82
C GLY A 174 -4.19 -3.42 -35.27
N VAL A 175 -4.52 -3.85 -34.04
CA VAL A 175 -5.76 -3.49 -33.34
C VAL A 175 -5.56 -2.18 -32.57
N LEU A 176 -5.48 -1.06 -33.29
CA LEU A 176 -5.68 0.24 -32.70
C LEU A 176 -7.17 0.35 -32.34
N VAL A 177 -7.54 -0.05 -31.14
CA VAL A 177 -8.87 0.31 -30.60
C VAL A 177 -8.84 1.82 -30.38
N LYS A 178 -9.37 2.55 -31.33
CA LYS A 178 -9.70 3.97 -31.26
C LYS A 178 -10.82 4.12 -30.23
N SER A 179 -10.48 4.11 -28.95
CA SER A 179 -11.37 4.64 -27.91
C SER A 179 -11.21 6.15 -27.91
N ALA A 180 -11.81 6.79 -28.92
CA ALA A 180 -12.15 8.19 -28.80
C ALA A 180 -13.27 8.30 -27.74
N PRO A 181 -13.16 9.17 -26.74
CA PRO A 181 -14.30 9.50 -25.92
C PRO A 181 -15.37 10.11 -26.86
N LYS A 182 -16.53 9.49 -26.91
CA LYS A 182 -17.72 10.03 -27.56
C LYS A 182 -18.11 11.27 -26.78
N ALA A 183 -17.67 12.44 -27.24
CA ALA A 183 -18.26 13.70 -26.86
C ALA A 183 -19.66 13.72 -27.47
N SER A 184 -20.65 13.58 -26.61
CA SER A 184 -22.05 13.83 -26.93
C SER A 184 -22.23 15.34 -27.10
N GLY A 185 -22.71 15.72 -28.28
CA GLY A 185 -23.71 16.73 -28.54
C GLY A 185 -23.45 18.19 -28.18
N GLY A 186 -23.52 19.01 -29.21
CA GLY A 186 -24.22 20.32 -29.20
C GLY A 186 -23.31 21.50 -28.86
N ASP A 187 -22.90 22.20 -29.79
CA ASP A 187 -23.37 23.51 -30.23
C ASP A 187 -22.33 24.11 -31.15
N ALA A 188 -22.82 24.53 -32.30
CA ALA A 188 -22.14 25.36 -33.26
C ALA A 188 -21.74 26.70 -32.59
N PHE A 189 -20.45 26.92 -32.42
CA PHE A 189 -19.95 28.26 -32.21
C PHE A 189 -19.36 28.77 -33.52
N ASP A 190 -20.06 29.82 -33.98
CA ASP A 190 -19.80 30.69 -35.08
C ASP A 190 -18.32 31.14 -35.08
N ASP A 191 -17.66 30.91 -36.22
CA ASP A 191 -16.31 31.30 -36.52
C ASP A 191 -16.35 32.77 -37.04
N ASP A 192 -16.34 33.72 -36.11
CA ASP A 192 -16.19 35.12 -36.42
C ASP A 192 -15.25 35.80 -35.41
N ARG A 193 -13.94 35.48 -35.53
CA ARG A 193 -12.90 36.24 -34.87
C ARG A 193 -12.01 36.91 -35.91
N PRO A 194 -11.92 38.26 -35.90
CA PRO A 194 -11.06 38.98 -36.82
C PRO A 194 -9.57 38.70 -36.55
N PRO A 195 -8.74 38.71 -37.60
CA PRO A 195 -7.30 38.52 -37.47
C PRO A 195 -6.64 39.66 -36.71
N PHE A 196 -5.66 39.28 -35.88
CA PHE A 196 -4.79 40.26 -35.20
C PHE A 196 -4.07 41.14 -36.23
N PRO A 197 -3.97 42.44 -36.00
CA PRO A 197 -3.18 43.30 -36.85
C PRO A 197 -1.68 43.05 -36.63
N ASP A 198 -0.96 42.88 -37.73
CA ASP A 198 0.47 42.99 -37.80
C ASP A 198 0.90 44.40 -37.43
N ASP A 199 1.56 44.57 -36.30
CA ASP A 199 2.33 45.77 -36.01
C ASP A 199 3.81 45.51 -36.33
N ALA A 200 4.15 45.87 -37.56
CA ALA A 200 5.52 46.21 -37.92
C ALA A 200 5.80 47.67 -37.55
N ASP A 201 7.03 47.92 -37.16
CA ASP A 201 7.70 49.23 -37.01
C ASP A 201 7.44 50.06 -35.74
N ASP A 202 8.40 49.98 -34.83
CA ASP A 202 9.08 51.20 -34.39
C ASP A 202 10.50 50.92 -33.86
N PRO A 203 11.55 51.54 -34.43
CA PRO A 203 12.91 51.51 -33.91
C PRO A 203 13.16 52.74 -33.07
N GLU A 204 13.64 52.66 -31.88
CA GLU A 204 14.59 53.54 -31.22
C GLU A 204 14.54 53.56 -29.67
N ARG A 205 15.74 53.61 -29.15
CA ARG A 205 16.16 53.98 -27.82
C ARG A 205 16.26 52.81 -26.85
N GLY A 206 17.44 52.46 -26.40
CA GLY A 206 18.62 53.30 -26.10
C GLY A 206 19.02 53.03 -24.67
N SER A 207 20.24 52.57 -24.48
CA SER A 207 21.06 52.73 -23.28
C SER A 207 20.71 51.90 -22.03
N ALA A 208 21.51 50.94 -21.80
CA ALA A 208 21.92 50.49 -20.46
C ALA A 208 22.65 51.61 -19.69
N PRO A 209 22.68 51.58 -18.39
CA PRO A 209 23.97 51.55 -17.71
C PRO A 209 24.01 50.61 -16.48
N PRO A 210 25.15 50.60 -15.75
CA PRO A 210 25.88 49.37 -15.50
C PRO A 210 25.79 48.87 -14.05
N ALA A 211 26.39 47.69 -13.85
CA ALA A 211 26.70 47.04 -12.60
C ALA A 211 27.25 47.99 -11.52
N GLN A 212 26.83 47.76 -10.29
CA GLN A 212 27.63 48.11 -9.09
C GLN A 212 27.82 46.88 -8.23
N THR A 213 29.03 46.38 -8.30
CA THR A 213 29.76 45.63 -7.30
C THR A 213 29.82 46.42 -6.00
N GLN A 214 29.46 45.80 -4.90
CA GLN A 214 30.05 46.19 -3.60
C GLN A 214 30.43 44.93 -2.83
N GLU A 215 31.74 44.74 -2.79
CA GLU A 215 32.51 44.06 -1.77
C GLU A 215 32.38 44.71 -0.40
N GLN A 216 32.79 43.94 0.54
CA GLN A 216 33.25 44.23 1.92
C GLN A 216 32.31 43.65 2.96
N SER A 217 32.74 43.01 3.96
CA SER A 217 34.02 42.74 4.60
C SER A 217 33.73 42.03 5.92
N SER A 218 34.48 40.97 6.17
CA SER A 218 35.17 40.67 7.41
C SER A 218 34.48 40.97 8.75
N ALA A 219 34.28 39.99 9.62
CA ALA A 219 34.97 39.81 10.90
C ALA A 219 34.34 38.72 11.78
N ALA A 220 35.11 37.73 12.10
CA ALA A 220 34.97 37.01 13.38
C ALA A 220 35.57 37.89 14.52
N PRO A 221 35.15 37.71 15.76
CA PRO A 221 36.02 37.11 16.77
C PRO A 221 35.26 36.13 17.71
N GLN A 222 35.83 35.03 18.07
CA GLN A 222 36.52 34.52 19.25
C GLN A 222 35.90 34.84 20.64
N ALA A 223 35.69 33.72 21.36
CA ALA A 223 35.92 33.43 22.78
C ALA A 223 35.06 34.13 23.85
N GLU A 224 34.30 33.37 24.62
CA GLU A 224 34.58 32.82 25.96
C GLU A 224 33.65 31.67 26.27
#